data_b0bf674d2e3253fb3cf52eef50b1daae
#
_entry.id   b0bf674d2e3253fb3cf52eef50b1daae
#
_cell.length_a   1.000
_cell.length_b   1.000
_cell.length_c   1.000
_cell.angle_alpha   90.00
_cell.angle_beta   90.00
_cell.angle_gamma   90.00
#
_symmetry.space_group_name_H-M   'P 1'
#
loop_
_entity.id
_entity.type
_entity.pdbx_description
1 polymer ?
#
loop_
_entity_poly.entity_id
_entity_poly.type
_entity_poly.pdbx_seq_one_letter_code
_entity_poly.pdbx_strand_id
1 'polypeptide(L)'
;MKVLLIFLFSLPFLFKVSSQDIVGLTKEGNRLESVPDENAAFNKFKEILKLQPTNIYSLNKCSELCSRIGKRQTNNKVINDYYVAAKTYAGIALKIDPNNAESNCVMAIALGRSSLNKSGKEKILSAREIKVYVDRSIKNDPQNFKAWHVLGRWNYELGNLNFIERTAAKLLYGSIPEGSLKKAIVAFEKSNTISNGFILNYFELAKAYNKNDEKDKAIYTINKMLLIPNHTEDDPAIKEDARRLLQDIK
;
A
#
# COMPACT_ATOMS: atom_id res chain seq x y z
N MET A 1 -64.37 12.51 33.22
CA MET A 1 -63.57 12.47 31.99
C MET A 1 -62.21 11.85 32.29
N LYS A 2 -61.96 10.60 31.88
CA LYS A 2 -60.66 9.92 31.99
C LYS A 2 -59.91 10.10 30.68
N VAL A 3 -58.80 10.85 30.72
CA VAL A 3 -57.89 11.02 29.59
C VAL A 3 -56.95 9.82 29.53
N LEU A 4 -57.07 9.02 28.49
CA LEU A 4 -56.20 7.87 28.22
C LEU A 4 -55.00 8.40 27.45
N LEU A 5 -53.80 8.49 28.12
CA LEU A 5 -52.55 8.80 27.47
C LEU A 5 -52.03 7.52 26.78
N ILE A 6 -52.10 7.52 25.44
CA ILE A 6 -51.50 6.48 24.61
C ILE A 6 -50.00 6.86 24.44
N PHE A 7 -49.11 6.13 25.13
CA PHE A 7 -47.68 6.18 24.89
C PHE A 7 -47.38 5.39 23.61
N LEU A 8 -47.13 6.09 22.51
CA LEU A 8 -46.56 5.50 21.31
C LEU A 8 -45.08 5.16 21.58
N PHE A 9 -44.81 3.90 21.88
CA PHE A 9 -43.45 3.36 21.89
C PHE A 9 -42.97 3.25 20.44
N SER A 10 -42.17 4.22 19.98
CA SER A 10 -41.45 4.10 18.72
C SER A 10 -40.32 3.08 18.96
N LEU A 11 -40.52 1.80 18.56
CA LEU A 11 -39.47 0.82 18.45
C LEU A 11 -38.44 1.31 17.42
N PRO A 12 -37.15 1.47 17.77
CA PRO A 12 -36.16 1.67 16.76
C PRO A 12 -36.07 0.39 15.91
N PHE A 13 -36.35 0.51 14.64
CA PHE A 13 -36.08 -0.54 13.65
C PHE A 13 -34.58 -0.72 13.58
N LEU A 14 -34.03 -1.60 14.40
CA LEU A 14 -32.67 -2.11 14.26
C LEU A 14 -32.67 -2.98 12.99
N PHE A 15 -32.24 -2.40 11.88
CA PHE A 15 -31.90 -3.19 10.71
C PHE A 15 -30.79 -4.15 11.12
N LYS A 16 -31.14 -5.43 11.35
CA LYS A 16 -30.18 -6.52 11.46
C LYS A 16 -29.52 -6.65 10.09
N VAL A 17 -28.35 -6.04 9.92
CA VAL A 17 -27.48 -6.30 8.78
C VAL A 17 -27.18 -7.80 8.77
N SER A 18 -27.62 -8.50 7.75
CA SER A 18 -27.32 -9.91 7.58
C SER A 18 -25.82 -10.08 7.34
N SER A 19 -25.17 -11.04 7.99
CA SER A 19 -23.80 -11.43 7.68
C SER A 19 -23.64 -11.81 6.21
N GLN A 20 -24.71 -12.25 5.57
CA GLN A 20 -24.76 -12.60 4.16
C GLN A 20 -24.59 -11.38 3.25
N ASP A 21 -25.06 -10.18 3.68
CA ASP A 21 -24.85 -8.92 2.94
C ASP A 21 -23.37 -8.53 2.92
N ILE A 22 -22.66 -8.67 4.04
CA ILE A 22 -21.23 -8.38 4.13
C ILE A 22 -20.40 -9.32 3.23
N VAL A 23 -20.73 -10.61 3.22
CA VAL A 23 -20.04 -11.59 2.36
C VAL A 23 -20.28 -11.27 0.88
N GLY A 24 -21.52 -10.93 0.50
CA GLY A 24 -21.86 -10.55 -0.87
C GLY A 24 -21.12 -9.28 -1.32
N LEU A 25 -21.11 -8.24 -0.50
CA LEU A 25 -20.39 -6.99 -0.77
C LEU A 25 -18.87 -7.21 -0.85
N THR A 26 -18.31 -8.05 0.02
CA THR A 26 -16.88 -8.38 0.01
C THR A 26 -16.49 -9.09 -1.29
N LYS A 27 -17.29 -10.09 -1.71
CA LYS A 27 -17.07 -10.80 -2.97
C LYS A 27 -17.13 -9.86 -4.17
N GLU A 28 -18.10 -8.96 -4.20
CA GLU A 28 -18.24 -7.98 -5.29
C GLU A 28 -17.10 -6.95 -5.27
N GLY A 29 -16.69 -6.44 -4.11
CA GLY A 29 -15.54 -5.55 -4.01
C GLY A 29 -14.25 -6.19 -4.54
N ASN A 30 -14.00 -7.46 -4.18
CA ASN A 30 -12.84 -8.21 -4.69
C ASN A 30 -12.93 -8.48 -6.19
N ARG A 31 -14.13 -8.77 -6.72
CA ARG A 31 -14.35 -8.94 -8.16
C ARG A 31 -14.04 -7.65 -8.93
N LEU A 32 -14.53 -6.52 -8.46
CA LEU A 32 -14.28 -5.21 -9.07
C LEU A 32 -12.79 -4.86 -9.06
N GLU A 33 -12.08 -5.18 -7.99
CA GLU A 33 -10.63 -5.01 -7.93
C GLU A 33 -9.90 -5.92 -8.93
N SER A 34 -10.38 -7.14 -9.18
CA SER A 34 -9.79 -8.09 -10.14
C SER A 34 -10.01 -7.72 -11.61
N VAL A 35 -11.03 -6.91 -11.91
CA VAL A 35 -11.32 -6.39 -13.27
C VAL A 35 -10.88 -4.92 -13.42
N PRO A 36 -9.81 -4.52 -12.84
CA PRO A 36 -9.27 -3.20 -12.46
C PRO A 36 -10.30 -2.06 -12.50
N ASP A 37 -11.32 -2.13 -11.65
CA ASP A 37 -12.26 -1.03 -11.36
C ASP A 37 -12.10 -0.62 -9.89
N GLU A 38 -10.99 0.06 -9.59
CA GLU A 38 -10.60 0.38 -8.22
C GLU A 38 -11.51 1.37 -7.53
N ASN A 39 -12.14 2.28 -8.29
CA ASN A 39 -13.10 3.23 -7.74
C ASN A 39 -14.40 2.53 -7.32
N ALA A 40 -14.92 1.62 -8.13
CA ALA A 40 -16.09 0.83 -7.77
C ALA A 40 -15.80 -0.11 -6.59
N ALA A 41 -14.62 -0.78 -6.59
CA ALA A 41 -14.17 -1.61 -5.47
C ALA A 41 -14.09 -0.81 -4.17
N PHE A 42 -13.49 0.38 -4.19
CA PHE A 42 -13.41 1.28 -3.03
C PHE A 42 -14.80 1.63 -2.48
N ASN A 43 -15.75 1.94 -3.36
CA ASN A 43 -17.11 2.23 -2.94
C ASN A 43 -17.78 1.03 -2.27
N LYS A 44 -17.56 -0.20 -2.78
CA LYS A 44 -18.07 -1.42 -2.15
C LYS A 44 -17.50 -1.66 -0.75
N PHE A 45 -16.21 -1.51 -0.56
CA PHE A 45 -15.62 -1.61 0.78
C PHE A 45 -16.11 -0.51 1.73
N LYS A 46 -16.39 0.70 1.23
CA LYS A 46 -17.04 1.75 2.03
C LYS A 46 -18.48 1.41 2.41
N GLU A 47 -19.25 0.72 1.55
CA GLU A 47 -20.58 0.22 1.90
C GLU A 47 -20.49 -0.76 3.08
N ILE A 48 -19.53 -1.68 3.06
CA ILE A 48 -19.28 -2.58 4.19
C ILE A 48 -18.97 -1.79 5.47
N LEU A 49 -18.13 -0.76 5.39
CA LEU A 49 -17.77 0.04 6.57
C LEU A 49 -18.96 0.87 7.13
N LYS A 50 -19.96 1.20 6.33
CA LYS A 50 -21.20 1.80 6.84
C LYS A 50 -22.02 0.81 7.67
N LEU A 51 -21.97 -0.48 7.32
CA LEU A 51 -22.69 -1.56 7.99
C LEU A 51 -21.89 -2.12 9.19
N GLN A 52 -20.58 -2.23 9.02
CA GLN A 52 -19.63 -2.78 9.99
C GLN A 52 -18.36 -1.92 10.05
N PRO A 53 -18.37 -0.81 10.82
CA PRO A 53 -17.24 0.13 10.88
C PRO A 53 -15.92 -0.46 11.36
N THR A 54 -15.96 -1.61 12.04
CA THR A 54 -14.78 -2.32 12.57
C THR A 54 -14.31 -3.47 11.67
N ASN A 55 -14.80 -3.59 10.45
CA ASN A 55 -14.37 -4.62 9.51
C ASN A 55 -12.93 -4.34 9.04
N ILE A 56 -11.94 -5.00 9.66
CA ILE A 56 -10.50 -4.80 9.40
C ILE A 56 -10.17 -5.06 7.93
N TYR A 57 -10.76 -6.08 7.31
CA TYR A 57 -10.51 -6.37 5.89
C TYR A 57 -10.88 -5.18 5.00
N SER A 58 -12.08 -4.63 5.16
CA SER A 58 -12.55 -3.48 4.39
C SER A 58 -11.77 -2.20 4.70
N LEU A 59 -11.35 -2.00 5.96
CA LEU A 59 -10.46 -0.90 6.34
C LEU A 59 -9.12 -0.99 5.60
N ASN A 60 -8.51 -2.16 5.57
CA ASN A 60 -7.25 -2.39 4.86
C ASN A 60 -7.41 -2.18 3.34
N LYS A 61 -8.49 -2.70 2.75
CA LYS A 61 -8.81 -2.48 1.33
C LYS A 61 -9.02 -1.00 1.01
N CYS A 62 -9.76 -0.27 1.83
CA CYS A 62 -9.95 1.18 1.65
C CYS A 62 -8.62 1.94 1.75
N SER A 63 -7.73 1.57 2.68
CA SER A 63 -6.41 2.18 2.81
C SER A 63 -5.55 1.95 1.56
N GLU A 64 -5.49 0.70 1.08
CA GLU A 64 -4.72 0.33 -0.10
C GLU A 64 -5.24 1.04 -1.36
N LEU A 65 -6.56 0.99 -1.59
CA LEU A 65 -7.20 1.63 -2.75
C LEU A 65 -7.05 3.15 -2.72
N CYS A 66 -7.18 3.81 -1.56
CA CYS A 66 -6.88 5.24 -1.44
C CYS A 66 -5.42 5.55 -1.84
N SER A 67 -4.46 4.71 -1.45
CA SER A 67 -3.06 4.88 -1.82
C SER A 67 -2.81 4.73 -3.33
N ARG A 68 -3.54 3.83 -4.00
CA ARG A 68 -3.44 3.59 -5.45
C ARG A 68 -4.18 4.66 -6.25
N ILE A 69 -5.44 4.94 -5.92
CA ILE A 69 -6.25 5.98 -6.58
C ILE A 69 -5.60 7.35 -6.44
N GLY A 70 -5.12 7.69 -5.23
CA GLY A 70 -4.45 8.96 -4.96
C GLY A 70 -3.18 9.17 -5.81
N LYS A 71 -2.41 8.11 -6.06
CA LYS A 71 -1.21 8.16 -6.93
C LYS A 71 -1.54 8.61 -8.36
N ARG A 72 -2.72 8.28 -8.88
CA ARG A 72 -3.15 8.61 -10.25
C ARG A 72 -3.79 9.99 -10.39
N GLN A 73 -4.02 10.69 -9.27
CA GLN A 73 -4.57 12.04 -9.32
C GLN A 73 -3.51 13.05 -9.77
N THR A 74 -3.96 14.13 -10.41
CA THR A 74 -3.08 15.24 -10.87
C THR A 74 -3.12 16.45 -9.94
N ASN A 75 -4.21 16.61 -9.18
CA ASN A 75 -4.37 17.74 -8.27
C ASN A 75 -3.75 17.40 -6.90
N ASN A 76 -2.77 18.19 -6.46
CA ASN A 76 -2.03 17.96 -5.21
C ASN A 76 -2.93 17.90 -3.97
N LYS A 77 -4.01 18.70 -3.92
CA LYS A 77 -4.96 18.64 -2.81
C LYS A 77 -5.68 17.30 -2.77
N VAL A 78 -6.18 16.85 -3.94
CA VAL A 78 -6.87 15.55 -4.06
C VAL A 78 -5.92 14.39 -3.73
N ILE A 79 -4.67 14.43 -4.20
CA ILE A 79 -3.62 13.45 -3.85
C ILE A 79 -3.47 13.38 -2.33
N ASN A 80 -3.32 14.54 -1.68
CA ASN A 80 -3.14 14.58 -0.23
C ASN A 80 -4.37 14.07 0.53
N ASP A 81 -5.58 14.42 0.09
CA ASP A 81 -6.82 13.96 0.71
C ASP A 81 -6.93 12.42 0.67
N TYR A 82 -6.57 11.77 -0.46
CA TYR A 82 -6.50 10.32 -0.56
C TYR A 82 -5.44 9.72 0.37
N TYR A 83 -4.26 10.30 0.47
CA TYR A 83 -3.19 9.77 1.35
C TYR A 83 -3.51 9.96 2.84
N VAL A 84 -4.22 11.04 3.20
CA VAL A 84 -4.77 11.23 4.55
C VAL A 84 -5.83 10.17 4.84
N ALA A 85 -6.76 9.93 3.92
CA ALA A 85 -7.76 8.88 4.05
C ALA A 85 -7.13 7.50 4.18
N ALA A 86 -6.11 7.18 3.39
CA ALA A 86 -5.38 5.91 3.48
C ALA A 86 -4.81 5.68 4.89
N LYS A 87 -4.13 6.69 5.46
CA LYS A 87 -3.59 6.61 6.84
C LYS A 87 -4.71 6.49 7.88
N THR A 88 -5.83 7.17 7.66
CA THR A 88 -6.97 7.10 8.59
C THR A 88 -7.56 5.70 8.65
N TYR A 89 -7.84 5.06 7.50
CA TYR A 89 -8.35 3.70 7.44
C TYR A 89 -7.38 2.69 8.09
N ALA A 90 -6.09 2.76 7.74
CA ALA A 90 -5.07 1.92 8.37
C ALA A 90 -4.97 2.15 9.88
N GLY A 91 -5.07 3.40 10.33
CA GLY A 91 -5.03 3.76 11.75
C GLY A 91 -6.23 3.22 12.53
N ILE A 92 -7.43 3.21 11.93
CA ILE A 92 -8.62 2.60 12.54
C ILE A 92 -8.41 1.09 12.67
N ALA A 93 -7.93 0.42 11.61
CA ALA A 93 -7.65 -1.02 11.65
C ALA A 93 -6.62 -1.39 12.73
N LEU A 94 -5.55 -0.60 12.87
CA LEU A 94 -4.52 -0.81 13.89
C LEU A 94 -4.98 -0.51 15.32
N LYS A 95 -5.99 0.33 15.51
CA LYS A 95 -6.62 0.51 16.83
C LYS A 95 -7.43 -0.72 17.25
N ILE A 96 -7.99 -1.45 16.29
CA ILE A 96 -8.75 -2.69 16.53
C ILE A 96 -7.80 -3.85 16.78
N ASP A 97 -6.80 -4.03 15.91
CA ASP A 97 -5.75 -5.04 16.05
C ASP A 97 -4.37 -4.46 15.68
N PRO A 98 -3.58 -4.05 16.68
CA PRO A 98 -2.24 -3.49 16.46
C PRO A 98 -1.24 -4.46 15.81
N ASN A 99 -1.51 -5.76 15.88
CA ASN A 99 -0.64 -6.81 15.35
C ASN A 99 -1.11 -7.35 13.99
N ASN A 100 -2.23 -6.87 13.46
CA ASN A 100 -2.69 -7.28 12.14
C ASN A 100 -1.63 -6.96 11.08
N ALA A 101 -1.12 -8.00 10.42
CA ALA A 101 -0.03 -7.88 9.46
C ALA A 101 -0.38 -6.98 8.27
N GLU A 102 -1.58 -7.16 7.70
CA GLU A 102 -2.03 -6.37 6.55
C GLU A 102 -2.25 -4.90 6.95
N SER A 103 -2.82 -4.62 8.13
CA SER A 103 -3.02 -3.24 8.62
C SER A 103 -1.68 -2.51 8.81
N ASN A 104 -0.66 -3.21 9.32
CA ASN A 104 0.70 -2.67 9.40
C ASN A 104 1.29 -2.43 8.00
N CYS A 105 1.07 -3.33 7.04
CA CYS A 105 1.53 -3.18 5.67
C CYS A 105 0.90 -1.96 4.99
N VAL A 106 -0.43 -1.82 5.02
CA VAL A 106 -1.11 -0.69 4.36
C VAL A 106 -0.81 0.64 5.04
N MET A 107 -0.53 0.67 6.36
CA MET A 107 -0.02 1.86 7.04
C MET A 107 1.36 2.25 6.51
N ALA A 108 2.27 1.29 6.35
CA ALA A 108 3.60 1.55 5.78
C ALA A 108 3.50 2.09 4.34
N ILE A 109 2.60 1.55 3.51
CA ILE A 109 2.31 2.03 2.16
C ILE A 109 1.78 3.48 2.20
N ALA A 110 0.80 3.77 3.04
CA ALA A 110 0.19 5.10 3.16
C ALA A 110 1.20 6.16 3.63
N LEU A 111 2.07 5.81 4.59
CA LEU A 111 3.17 6.66 5.02
C LEU A 111 4.18 6.90 3.90
N GLY A 112 4.53 5.85 3.14
CA GLY A 112 5.41 5.96 1.98
C GLY A 112 4.86 6.93 0.93
N ARG A 113 3.57 6.81 0.59
CA ARG A 113 2.89 7.74 -0.33
C ARG A 113 2.90 9.18 0.19
N SER A 114 2.53 9.38 1.45
CA SER A 114 2.52 10.71 2.08
C SER A 114 3.91 11.34 2.19
N SER A 115 4.98 10.53 2.18
CA SER A 115 6.36 11.03 2.32
C SER A 115 6.95 11.58 1.02
N LEU A 116 6.35 11.29 -0.14
CA LEU A 116 6.87 11.71 -1.44
C LEU A 116 6.97 13.24 -1.55
N ASN A 117 6.03 13.97 -0.94
CA ASN A 117 5.98 15.45 -0.96
C ASN A 117 6.65 16.08 0.27
N LYS A 118 7.32 15.29 1.12
CA LYS A 118 8.04 15.77 2.29
C LYS A 118 9.52 15.95 1.99
N SER A 119 10.17 16.80 2.77
CA SER A 119 11.61 17.04 2.68
C SER A 119 12.27 17.02 4.06
N GLY A 120 13.59 16.94 4.08
CA GLY A 120 14.41 17.08 5.27
C GLY A 120 13.99 16.14 6.41
N LYS A 121 13.80 16.71 7.60
CA LYS A 121 13.49 15.96 8.83
C LYS A 121 12.23 15.12 8.74
N GLU A 122 11.19 15.65 8.10
CA GLU A 122 9.92 14.93 7.98
C GLU A 122 10.03 13.64 7.14
N LYS A 123 10.84 13.68 6.07
CA LYS A 123 11.12 12.51 5.23
C LYS A 123 11.86 11.42 6.04
N ILE A 124 12.82 11.81 6.86
CA ILE A 124 13.56 10.88 7.72
C ILE A 124 12.67 10.26 8.79
N LEU A 125 11.81 11.06 9.44
CA LEU A 125 10.84 10.56 10.41
C LEU A 125 9.89 9.56 9.76
N SER A 126 9.36 9.88 8.56
CA SER A 126 8.52 8.96 7.80
C SER A 126 9.25 7.66 7.46
N ALA A 127 10.53 7.72 7.08
CA ALA A 127 11.31 6.51 6.81
C ALA A 127 11.46 5.61 8.04
N ARG A 128 11.64 6.18 9.23
CA ARG A 128 11.68 5.42 10.49
C ARG A 128 10.33 4.77 10.80
N GLU A 129 9.24 5.51 10.67
CA GLU A 129 7.89 4.98 10.89
C GLU A 129 7.55 3.85 9.91
N ILE A 130 7.83 4.02 8.62
CA ILE A 130 7.65 2.97 7.60
C ILE A 130 8.38 1.69 8.03
N LYS A 131 9.63 1.81 8.50
CA LYS A 131 10.42 0.64 8.93
C LYS A 131 9.76 -0.10 10.11
N VAL A 132 9.24 0.61 11.08
CA VAL A 132 8.53 0.01 12.24
C VAL A 132 7.31 -0.79 11.77
N TYR A 133 6.48 -0.22 10.91
CA TYR A 133 5.26 -0.89 10.44
C TYR A 133 5.57 -2.06 9.51
N VAL A 134 6.52 -1.92 8.59
CA VAL A 134 6.87 -3.03 7.69
C VAL A 134 7.50 -4.20 8.43
N ASP A 135 8.36 -3.94 9.43
CA ASP A 135 8.94 -5.00 10.26
C ASP A 135 7.88 -5.73 11.07
N ARG A 136 6.92 -4.99 11.62
CA ARG A 136 5.80 -5.59 12.35
C ARG A 136 4.90 -6.41 11.43
N SER A 137 4.65 -5.94 10.21
CA SER A 137 3.90 -6.71 9.20
C SER A 137 4.60 -8.04 8.88
N ILE A 138 5.88 -8.01 8.54
CA ILE A 138 6.66 -9.21 8.20
C ILE A 138 6.78 -10.17 9.41
N LYS A 139 6.93 -9.63 10.63
CA LYS A 139 6.98 -10.44 11.85
C LYS A 139 5.70 -11.23 12.07
N ASN A 140 4.54 -10.60 11.85
CA ASN A 140 3.23 -11.22 12.08
C ASN A 140 2.76 -12.09 10.89
N ASP A 141 3.18 -11.77 9.66
CA ASP A 141 2.95 -12.57 8.47
C ASP A 141 4.17 -12.52 7.52
N PRO A 142 5.10 -13.48 7.65
CA PRO A 142 6.24 -13.58 6.75
C PRO A 142 5.87 -13.87 5.28
N GLN A 143 4.61 -14.21 4.98
CA GLN A 143 4.11 -14.46 3.63
C GLN A 143 3.43 -13.21 3.03
N ASN A 144 3.41 -12.07 3.72
CA ASN A 144 2.91 -10.81 3.17
C ASN A 144 3.88 -10.27 2.11
N PHE A 145 3.65 -10.60 0.84
CA PHE A 145 4.52 -10.16 -0.27
C PHE A 145 4.57 -8.63 -0.42
N LYS A 146 3.47 -7.92 -0.10
CA LYS A 146 3.44 -6.46 -0.14
C LYS A 146 4.37 -5.85 0.90
N ALA A 147 4.45 -6.42 2.09
CA ALA A 147 5.36 -5.95 3.13
C ALA A 147 6.83 -6.13 2.71
N TRP A 148 7.18 -7.26 2.08
CA TRP A 148 8.52 -7.46 1.50
C TRP A 148 8.82 -6.45 0.38
N HIS A 149 7.84 -6.16 -0.47
CA HIS A 149 7.97 -5.09 -1.47
C HIS A 149 8.25 -3.73 -0.83
N VAL A 150 7.49 -3.35 0.20
CA VAL A 150 7.70 -2.07 0.92
C VAL A 150 9.07 -2.01 1.57
N LEU A 151 9.55 -3.13 2.15
CA LEU A 151 10.91 -3.24 2.69
C LEU A 151 11.97 -3.07 1.59
N GLY A 152 11.73 -3.66 0.42
CA GLY A 152 12.58 -3.49 -0.76
C GLY A 152 12.66 -2.03 -1.18
N ARG A 153 11.54 -1.37 -1.34
CA ARG A 153 11.45 0.06 -1.67
C ARG A 153 12.18 0.93 -0.63
N TRP A 154 11.94 0.66 0.64
CA TRP A 154 12.59 1.38 1.73
C TRP A 154 14.13 1.26 1.67
N ASN A 155 14.65 0.05 1.46
CA ASN A 155 16.09 -0.18 1.30
C ASN A 155 16.66 0.46 0.03
N TYR A 156 15.90 0.43 -1.08
CA TYR A 156 16.29 1.04 -2.35
C TYR A 156 16.44 2.54 -2.23
N GLU A 157 15.44 3.23 -1.68
CA GLU A 157 15.46 4.69 -1.53
C GLU A 157 16.63 5.16 -0.64
N LEU A 158 16.85 4.48 0.48
CA LEU A 158 17.95 4.82 1.38
C LEU A 158 19.33 4.37 0.85
N GLY A 159 19.38 3.26 0.10
CA GLY A 159 20.58 2.77 -0.54
C GLY A 159 21.06 3.65 -1.70
N ASN A 160 20.16 4.41 -2.32
CA ASN A 160 20.45 5.34 -3.40
C ASN A 160 21.03 6.68 -2.92
N LEU A 161 20.93 7.01 -1.64
CA LEU A 161 21.52 8.25 -1.11
C LEU A 161 23.05 8.20 -1.30
N ASN A 162 23.58 9.19 -1.99
CA ASN A 162 25.03 9.33 -2.16
C ASN A 162 25.69 9.77 -0.83
N PHE A 163 27.02 9.75 -0.80
CA PHE A 163 27.79 10.08 0.41
C PHE A 163 27.49 11.51 0.92
N ILE A 164 27.38 12.48 0.01
CA ILE A 164 27.13 13.89 0.36
C ILE A 164 25.73 14.04 0.96
N GLU A 165 24.71 13.47 0.32
CA GLU A 165 23.33 13.49 0.79
C GLU A 165 23.20 12.83 2.17
N ARG A 166 23.86 11.68 2.36
CA ARG A 166 23.86 10.95 3.63
C ARG A 166 24.57 11.74 4.73
N THR A 167 25.69 12.36 4.42
CA THR A 167 26.47 13.16 5.37
C THR A 167 25.69 14.42 5.76
N ALA A 168 25.13 15.13 4.79
CA ALA A 168 24.29 16.32 5.04
C ALA A 168 23.07 15.97 5.89
N ALA A 169 22.35 14.91 5.54
CA ALA A 169 21.19 14.47 6.31
C ALA A 169 21.56 14.04 7.73
N LYS A 170 22.71 13.36 7.94
CA LYS A 170 23.21 13.02 9.27
C LYS A 170 23.57 14.24 10.10
N LEU A 171 24.21 15.22 9.48
CA LEU A 171 24.61 16.47 10.16
C LEU A 171 23.39 17.31 10.57
N LEU A 172 22.41 17.45 9.67
CA LEU A 172 21.25 18.31 9.89
C LEU A 172 20.15 17.67 10.75
N TYR A 173 19.98 16.33 10.67
CA TYR A 173 18.82 15.64 11.22
C TYR A 173 19.18 14.48 12.15
N GLY A 174 20.45 14.26 12.44
CA GLY A 174 20.97 13.16 13.26
C GLY A 174 21.09 11.86 12.47
N SER A 175 21.05 10.71 13.16
CA SER A 175 21.19 9.41 12.49
C SER A 175 20.07 9.17 11.48
N ILE A 176 20.43 8.72 10.28
CA ILE A 176 19.47 8.28 9.26
C ILE A 176 19.44 6.75 9.23
N PRO A 177 18.27 6.14 8.93
CA PRO A 177 18.21 4.68 8.78
C PRO A 177 19.15 4.21 7.67
N GLU A 178 19.73 3.02 7.87
CA GLU A 178 20.64 2.40 6.91
C GLU A 178 19.87 1.46 5.98
N GLY A 179 19.88 1.79 4.69
CA GLY A 179 19.40 0.93 3.61
C GLY A 179 20.53 0.58 2.65
N SER A 180 20.36 -0.47 1.87
CA SER A 180 21.30 -0.83 0.82
C SER A 180 20.59 -1.48 -0.38
N LEU A 181 21.18 -1.30 -1.58
CA LEU A 181 20.69 -1.93 -2.81
C LEU A 181 20.63 -3.46 -2.70
N LYS A 182 21.65 -4.08 -2.08
CA LYS A 182 21.66 -5.54 -1.87
C LYS A 182 20.49 -6.01 -1.00
N LYS A 183 20.18 -5.29 0.10
CA LYS A 183 19.01 -5.61 0.95
C LYS A 183 17.70 -5.35 0.20
N ALA A 184 17.64 -4.33 -0.67
CA ALA A 184 16.48 -4.08 -1.51
C ALA A 184 16.19 -5.25 -2.46
N ILE A 185 17.24 -5.73 -3.17
CA ILE A 185 17.15 -6.88 -4.08
C ILE A 185 16.62 -8.10 -3.34
N VAL A 186 17.22 -8.48 -2.21
CA VAL A 186 16.78 -9.63 -1.40
C VAL A 186 15.29 -9.52 -0.99
N ALA A 187 14.85 -8.33 -0.59
CA ALA A 187 13.47 -8.13 -0.19
C ALA A 187 12.50 -8.22 -1.39
N PHE A 188 12.85 -7.66 -2.56
CA PHE A 188 12.06 -7.77 -3.78
C PHE A 188 12.02 -9.21 -4.31
N GLU A 189 13.15 -9.94 -4.28
CA GLU A 189 13.20 -11.35 -4.64
C GLU A 189 12.29 -12.18 -3.73
N LYS A 190 12.31 -11.92 -2.42
CA LYS A 190 11.42 -12.58 -1.47
C LYS A 190 9.95 -12.29 -1.78
N SER A 191 9.60 -11.05 -2.09
CA SER A 191 8.25 -10.68 -2.55
C SER A 191 7.83 -11.48 -3.79
N ASN A 192 8.69 -11.59 -4.81
CA ASN A 192 8.42 -12.36 -6.03
C ASN A 192 8.31 -13.87 -5.78
N THR A 193 9.03 -14.42 -4.79
CA THR A 193 8.92 -15.83 -4.40
C THR A 193 7.53 -16.14 -3.82
N ILE A 194 6.96 -15.19 -3.07
CA ILE A 194 5.65 -15.34 -2.44
C ILE A 194 4.53 -15.07 -3.46
N SER A 195 4.69 -14.03 -4.30
CA SER A 195 3.69 -13.63 -5.30
C SER A 195 4.35 -13.34 -6.64
N ASN A 196 4.19 -14.27 -7.59
CA ASN A 196 4.80 -14.19 -8.91
C ASN A 196 4.00 -13.34 -9.92
N GLY A 197 2.86 -12.77 -9.50
CA GLY A 197 2.02 -11.90 -10.34
C GLY A 197 2.13 -10.41 -10.01
N PHE A 198 2.97 -10.01 -9.06
CA PHE A 198 3.05 -8.62 -8.61
C PHE A 198 3.94 -7.76 -9.51
N ILE A 199 3.38 -7.22 -10.59
CA ILE A 199 4.08 -6.48 -11.66
C ILE A 199 4.93 -5.32 -11.11
N LEU A 200 4.40 -4.50 -10.20
CA LEU A 200 5.15 -3.39 -9.60
C LEU A 200 6.43 -3.87 -8.91
N ASN A 201 6.38 -5.04 -8.25
CA ASN A 201 7.57 -5.57 -7.57
C ASN A 201 8.66 -6.00 -8.56
N TYR A 202 8.27 -6.62 -9.67
CA TYR A 202 9.24 -6.97 -10.73
C TYR A 202 9.91 -5.72 -11.31
N PHE A 203 9.15 -4.65 -11.54
CA PHE A 203 9.73 -3.39 -12.04
C PHE A 203 10.73 -2.79 -11.06
N GLU A 204 10.38 -2.73 -9.77
CA GLU A 204 11.29 -2.19 -8.74
C GLU A 204 12.53 -3.09 -8.56
N LEU A 205 12.38 -4.41 -8.67
CA LEU A 205 13.50 -5.34 -8.67
C LEU A 205 14.43 -5.11 -9.87
N ALA A 206 13.88 -4.94 -11.07
CA ALA A 206 14.68 -4.66 -12.27
C ALA A 206 15.46 -3.35 -12.14
N LYS A 207 14.84 -2.30 -11.59
CA LYS A 207 15.53 -1.05 -11.28
C LYS A 207 16.67 -1.25 -10.27
N ALA A 208 16.43 -2.07 -9.23
CA ALA A 208 17.44 -2.37 -8.23
C ALA A 208 18.62 -3.17 -8.81
N TYR A 209 18.36 -4.16 -9.66
CA TYR A 209 19.41 -4.88 -10.38
C TYR A 209 20.22 -3.96 -11.30
N ASN A 210 19.53 -3.14 -12.12
CA ASN A 210 20.22 -2.19 -13.00
C ASN A 210 21.11 -1.22 -12.21
N LYS A 211 20.60 -0.70 -11.09
CA LYS A 211 21.38 0.20 -10.23
C LYS A 211 22.54 -0.50 -9.51
N ASN A 212 22.47 -1.82 -9.29
CA ASN A 212 23.52 -2.64 -8.72
C ASN A 212 24.48 -3.21 -9.77
N ASP A 213 24.40 -2.72 -11.01
CA ASP A 213 25.21 -3.14 -12.16
C ASP A 213 24.99 -4.61 -12.61
N GLU A 214 23.81 -5.17 -12.26
CA GLU A 214 23.41 -6.53 -12.64
C GLU A 214 22.44 -6.47 -13.85
N LYS A 215 22.91 -5.93 -14.97
CA LYS A 215 22.09 -5.60 -16.16
C LYS A 215 21.37 -6.82 -16.75
N ASP A 216 22.03 -7.98 -16.84
CA ASP A 216 21.42 -9.20 -17.38
C ASP A 216 20.22 -9.65 -16.54
N LYS A 217 20.31 -9.55 -15.22
CA LYS A 217 19.19 -9.86 -14.32
C LYS A 217 18.06 -8.84 -14.45
N ALA A 218 18.37 -7.56 -14.64
CA ALA A 218 17.38 -6.53 -14.89
C ALA A 218 16.60 -6.82 -16.18
N ILE A 219 17.29 -7.12 -17.29
CA ILE A 219 16.71 -7.48 -18.58
C ILE A 219 15.82 -8.72 -18.44
N TYR A 220 16.33 -9.79 -17.81
CA TYR A 220 15.55 -11.01 -17.57
C TYR A 220 14.27 -10.73 -16.77
N THR A 221 14.38 -9.92 -15.71
CA THR A 221 13.28 -9.57 -14.83
C THR A 221 12.20 -8.77 -15.55
N ILE A 222 12.59 -7.80 -16.39
CA ILE A 222 11.65 -7.03 -17.22
C ILE A 222 10.94 -7.94 -18.22
N ASN A 223 11.68 -8.78 -18.95
CA ASN A 223 11.07 -9.68 -19.94
C ASN A 223 10.04 -10.62 -19.29
N LYS A 224 10.34 -11.17 -18.12
CA LYS A 224 9.41 -12.00 -17.34
C LYS A 224 8.18 -11.20 -16.92
N MET A 225 8.36 -9.99 -16.41
CA MET A 225 7.26 -9.11 -15.99
C MET A 225 6.29 -8.77 -17.11
N LEU A 226 6.79 -8.53 -18.32
CA LEU A 226 5.96 -8.15 -19.47
C LEU A 226 4.95 -9.24 -19.87
N LEU A 227 5.21 -10.51 -19.52
CA LEU A 227 4.33 -11.65 -19.79
C LEU A 227 3.21 -11.79 -18.75
N ILE A 228 3.30 -11.15 -17.59
CA ILE A 228 2.28 -11.26 -16.52
C ILE A 228 1.02 -10.50 -16.96
N PRO A 229 -0.19 -11.07 -16.85
CA PRO A 229 -1.44 -10.34 -17.09
C PRO A 229 -1.58 -9.11 -16.18
N ASN A 230 -2.27 -8.08 -16.65
CA ASN A 230 -2.55 -6.91 -15.83
C ASN A 230 -3.60 -7.24 -14.76
N HIS A 231 -3.36 -6.80 -13.53
CA HIS A 231 -4.23 -7.01 -12.37
C HIS A 231 -4.67 -5.71 -11.70
N THR A 232 -4.01 -4.59 -12.00
CA THR A 232 -4.32 -3.28 -11.46
C THR A 232 -4.41 -2.23 -12.55
N GLU A 233 -5.08 -1.12 -12.28
CA GLU A 233 -5.14 0.02 -13.21
C GLU A 233 -3.76 0.64 -13.49
N ASP A 234 -2.78 0.43 -12.60
CA ASP A 234 -1.41 0.93 -12.76
C ASP A 234 -0.54 0.06 -13.70
N ASP A 235 -0.87 -1.22 -13.87
CA ASP A 235 0.02 -2.19 -14.52
C ASP A 235 0.36 -1.85 -15.98
N PRO A 236 -0.55 -1.33 -16.82
CA PRO A 236 -0.20 -0.92 -18.19
C PRO A 236 0.90 0.15 -18.21
N ALA A 237 0.78 1.18 -17.35
CA ALA A 237 1.76 2.26 -17.28
C ALA A 237 3.12 1.74 -16.74
N ILE A 238 3.10 0.86 -15.73
CA ILE A 238 4.32 0.25 -15.18
C ILE A 238 5.04 -0.57 -16.26
N LYS A 239 4.32 -1.33 -17.08
CA LYS A 239 4.91 -2.08 -18.19
C LYS A 239 5.52 -1.18 -19.25
N GLU A 240 4.92 -0.02 -19.51
CA GLU A 240 5.49 0.95 -20.43
C GLU A 240 6.79 1.56 -19.88
N ASP A 241 6.82 1.91 -18.60
CA ASP A 241 8.04 2.37 -17.94
C ASP A 241 9.16 1.30 -18.00
N ALA A 242 8.78 0.02 -17.85
CA ALA A 242 9.73 -1.08 -17.93
C ALA A 242 10.28 -1.29 -19.34
N ARG A 243 9.48 -1.09 -20.41
CA ARG A 243 9.98 -1.12 -21.79
C ARG A 243 10.99 -0.01 -22.04
N ARG A 244 10.74 1.20 -21.53
CA ARG A 244 11.71 2.31 -21.60
C ARG A 244 13.01 1.95 -20.88
N LEU A 245 12.93 1.46 -19.66
CA LEU A 245 14.10 0.99 -18.92
C LEU A 245 14.87 -0.09 -19.69
N LEU A 246 14.16 -1.03 -20.33
CA LEU A 246 14.80 -2.09 -21.14
C LEU A 246 15.57 -1.53 -22.34
N GLN A 247 15.08 -0.46 -22.97
CA GLN A 247 15.78 0.25 -24.06
C GLN A 247 17.04 0.96 -23.55
N ASP A 248 16.97 1.57 -22.36
CA ASP A 248 18.09 2.32 -21.76
C ASP A 248 19.23 1.40 -21.27
N ILE A 249 18.92 0.13 -20.94
CA ILE A 249 19.90 -0.84 -20.44
C ILE A 249 20.69 -1.51 -21.60
N LYS A 250 20.04 -1.70 -22.76
CA LYS A 250 20.63 -2.34 -23.95
C LYS A 250 21.62 -1.43 -24.66
#